data_21c2c432fb3b8080be345a6389c35bec
#
_entry.id   21c2c432fb3b8080be345a6389c35bec
#
_cell.length_a   1.000
_cell.length_b   1.000
_cell.length_c   1.000
_cell.angle_alpha   90.00
_cell.angle_beta   90.00
_cell.angle_gamma   90.00
#
_symmetry.space_group_name_H-M   'P 1'
#
loop_
_entity.id
_entity.type
_entity.pdbx_description
1 polymer ?
#
loop_
_entity_poly.entity_id
_entity_poly.type
_entity_poly.pdbx_seq_one_letter_code
_entity_poly.pdbx_strand_id
1 'polypeptide(L)'
;MTRFHNGRLRKALVVESPDRVLDTLLEAEGITVDRRDEVPDEATLARWLGEGGHDVLFKRSRVPVTRAVVVAAPALAVVQLCCIGDDSVDKQACADHGVLVFNDPVSNGRSVVELAIGHLIALSRRLYETYDHTRLGGFDKSQNERFEVHGRVLGVLGLGNIGRATARAAEALGMRVVFYDTREVAREVGLEMGWQSVASIDELFRKSDAVTVHLSAEDVRGHSNRAILTRQHFAQLAADRPGDSPRLFLNLARGFLYDPADLLAAITSREVARAAVDVYPEEPRGSGPWTNPYAAEARVASTPHLGAATLDAQPRIARRVAHTLRGVSRSGAILDCVFRPRLTLGLNELEPGNALVSVVHSTVRGTRKAIQDAVFEAGVSNLSTVHQDFEEFGVAYDLLALDRPLSDVQLKRIAADAAALTGDENTVRSLRQMLVE
;
A
#
# COMPACT_ATOMS: atom_id res chain seq x y z
N MET A 1 11.25 -25.36 -1.56
CA MET A 1 12.25 -25.60 -0.50
C MET A 1 12.00 -24.66 0.66
N THR A 2 11.79 -25.18 1.86
CA THR A 2 11.51 -24.41 3.08
C THR A 2 12.67 -23.47 3.43
N ARG A 3 12.38 -22.21 3.74
CA ARG A 3 13.35 -21.24 4.24
C ARG A 3 13.46 -21.33 5.75
N PHE A 4 14.68 -21.45 6.27
CA PHE A 4 14.94 -21.51 7.70
C PHE A 4 15.73 -20.29 8.13
N HIS A 5 15.23 -19.61 9.16
CA HIS A 5 15.90 -18.47 9.77
C HIS A 5 16.02 -18.72 11.27
N ASN A 6 17.18 -18.44 11.84
CA ASN A 6 17.41 -18.56 13.28
C ASN A 6 17.82 -17.20 13.86
N GLY A 7 17.11 -16.78 14.88
CA GLY A 7 17.33 -15.51 15.56
C GLY A 7 16.68 -14.31 14.87
N ARG A 8 17.15 -13.13 15.21
CA ARG A 8 16.72 -11.85 14.67
C ARG A 8 17.18 -11.66 13.23
N LEU A 9 16.45 -10.82 12.49
CA LEU A 9 16.89 -10.36 11.17
C LEU A 9 18.17 -9.53 11.33
N ARG A 10 19.14 -9.70 10.43
CA ARG A 10 20.51 -9.18 10.62
C ARG A 10 20.98 -8.25 9.51
N LYS A 11 20.49 -8.42 8.29
CA LYS A 11 21.02 -7.70 7.13
C LYS A 11 19.90 -7.20 6.23
N ALA A 12 19.89 -5.89 5.97
CA ALA A 12 18.93 -5.22 5.12
C ALA A 12 19.57 -4.68 3.85
N LEU A 13 18.99 -4.93 2.69
CA LEU A 13 19.23 -4.18 1.47
C LEU A 13 18.23 -3.01 1.39
N VAL A 14 18.72 -1.79 1.24
CA VAL A 14 17.89 -0.59 1.11
C VAL A 14 18.11 0.03 -0.27
N VAL A 15 17.05 0.12 -1.07
CA VAL A 15 17.08 0.67 -2.44
C VAL A 15 16.06 1.79 -2.63
N GLU A 16 16.17 2.58 -3.71
CA GLU A 16 15.26 3.69 -4.06
C GLU A 16 15.27 4.88 -3.07
N SER A 17 16.35 5.09 -2.33
CA SER A 17 16.57 6.25 -1.46
C SER A 17 15.44 6.53 -0.45
N PRO A 18 14.98 5.59 0.41
CA PRO A 18 14.20 5.93 1.58
C PRO A 18 15.00 6.87 2.50
N ASP A 19 14.29 7.58 3.38
CA ASP A 19 14.94 8.52 4.31
C ASP A 19 16.04 7.86 5.14
N ARG A 20 17.17 8.55 5.32
CA ARG A 20 18.36 8.04 6.02
C ARG A 20 18.17 7.79 7.51
N VAL A 21 17.13 8.35 8.12
CA VAL A 21 16.72 8.00 9.49
C VAL A 21 16.44 6.50 9.61
N LEU A 22 16.03 5.83 8.50
CA LEU A 22 15.84 4.38 8.47
C LEU A 22 17.13 3.64 8.86
N ASP A 23 18.28 4.03 8.31
CA ASP A 23 19.55 3.36 8.54
C ASP A 23 19.92 3.37 10.03
N THR A 24 19.87 4.55 10.64
CA THR A 24 20.13 4.71 12.08
C THR A 24 19.19 3.87 12.95
N LEU A 25 17.90 3.79 12.56
CA LEU A 25 16.93 2.98 13.31
C LEU A 25 17.18 1.47 13.15
N LEU A 26 17.61 1.02 11.99
CA LEU A 26 17.94 -0.38 11.73
C LEU A 26 19.23 -0.80 12.43
N GLU A 27 20.25 0.06 12.37
CA GLU A 27 21.54 -0.15 13.06
C GLU A 27 21.36 -0.23 14.59
N ALA A 28 20.48 0.59 15.16
CA ALA A 28 20.10 0.53 16.57
C ALA A 28 19.44 -0.81 16.97
N GLU A 29 18.84 -1.53 16.00
CA GLU A 29 18.30 -2.87 16.18
C GLU A 29 19.33 -3.98 15.89
N GLY A 30 20.58 -3.64 15.60
CA GLY A 30 21.64 -4.57 15.25
C GLY A 30 21.55 -5.12 13.82
N ILE A 31 20.82 -4.43 12.94
CA ILE A 31 20.67 -4.81 11.53
C ILE A 31 21.71 -4.07 10.69
N THR A 32 22.57 -4.80 10.01
CA THR A 32 23.53 -4.23 9.05
C THR A 32 22.80 -3.73 7.82
N VAL A 33 23.04 -2.46 7.44
CA VAL A 33 22.40 -1.81 6.30
C VAL A 33 23.34 -1.80 5.09
N ASP A 34 22.95 -2.46 4.00
CA ASP A 34 23.54 -2.32 2.66
C ASP A 34 22.64 -1.35 1.88
N ARG A 35 23.03 -0.07 1.84
CA ARG A 35 22.26 0.97 1.13
C ARG A 35 22.79 1.16 -0.28
N ARG A 36 21.87 1.11 -1.24
CA ARG A 36 22.08 1.43 -2.65
C ARG A 36 20.97 2.35 -3.12
N ASP A 37 21.28 3.63 -3.22
CA ASP A 37 20.26 4.67 -3.50
C ASP A 37 19.69 4.63 -4.93
N GLU A 38 20.17 3.73 -5.75
CA GLU A 38 19.73 3.48 -7.14
C GLU A 38 18.37 2.77 -7.20
N VAL A 39 17.82 2.78 -8.42
CA VAL A 39 16.64 1.99 -8.80
C VAL A 39 17.15 0.85 -9.68
N PRO A 40 17.47 -0.33 -9.11
CA PRO A 40 18.01 -1.44 -9.90
C PRO A 40 16.93 -2.01 -10.83
N ASP A 41 17.38 -2.59 -11.94
CA ASP A 41 16.54 -3.50 -12.71
C ASP A 41 16.36 -4.85 -11.98
N GLU A 42 15.48 -5.68 -12.51
CA GLU A 42 15.15 -6.99 -11.92
C GLU A 42 16.38 -7.89 -11.74
N ALA A 43 17.22 -8.00 -12.76
CA ALA A 43 18.40 -8.88 -12.75
C ALA A 43 19.43 -8.40 -11.72
N THR A 44 19.64 -7.10 -11.62
CA THR A 44 20.52 -6.47 -10.66
C THR A 44 20.04 -6.68 -9.23
N LEU A 45 18.73 -6.49 -8.97
CA LEU A 45 18.14 -6.71 -7.65
C LEU A 45 18.27 -8.19 -7.24
N ALA A 46 17.95 -9.12 -8.14
CA ALA A 46 18.05 -10.55 -7.91
C ALA A 46 19.50 -10.95 -7.53
N ARG A 47 20.49 -10.44 -8.26
CA ARG A 47 21.90 -10.66 -7.98
C ARG A 47 22.31 -10.09 -6.61
N TRP A 48 21.95 -8.85 -6.29
CA TRP A 48 22.31 -8.22 -5.01
C TRP A 48 21.74 -8.97 -3.81
N LEU A 49 20.49 -9.41 -3.89
CA LEU A 49 19.86 -10.19 -2.82
C LEU A 49 20.45 -11.60 -2.70
N GLY A 50 20.72 -12.27 -3.82
CA GLY A 50 21.26 -13.61 -3.85
C GLY A 50 22.69 -13.70 -3.33
N GLU A 51 23.57 -12.82 -3.81
CA GLU A 51 24.98 -12.76 -3.40
C GLU A 51 25.16 -12.17 -2.00
N GLY A 52 24.30 -11.20 -1.64
CA GLY A 52 24.44 -10.44 -0.41
C GLY A 52 23.90 -11.14 0.84
N GLY A 53 23.06 -12.16 0.70
CA GLY A 53 22.45 -12.88 1.83
C GLY A 53 21.60 -11.97 2.74
N HIS A 54 20.81 -11.07 2.14
CA HIS A 54 19.98 -10.13 2.88
C HIS A 54 18.70 -10.79 3.38
N ASP A 55 18.39 -10.58 4.66
CA ASP A 55 17.13 -11.05 5.27
C ASP A 55 15.95 -10.16 4.90
N VAL A 56 16.21 -8.87 4.67
CA VAL A 56 15.18 -7.84 4.44
C VAL A 56 15.52 -6.99 3.23
N LEU A 57 14.52 -6.72 2.41
CA LEU A 57 14.57 -5.72 1.35
C LEU A 57 13.69 -4.52 1.74
N PHE A 58 14.28 -3.33 1.85
CA PHE A 58 13.55 -2.05 1.90
C PHE A 58 13.54 -1.42 0.52
N LYS A 59 12.37 -1.07 0.04
CA LYS A 59 12.18 -0.37 -1.25
C LYS A 59 10.99 0.59 -1.20
N ARG A 60 10.89 1.47 -2.20
CA ARG A 60 9.69 2.27 -2.43
C ARG A 60 8.79 1.61 -3.50
N SER A 61 8.28 2.34 -4.47
CA SER A 61 7.24 1.86 -5.40
C SER A 61 7.75 1.38 -6.76
N ARG A 62 8.99 1.73 -7.16
CA ARG A 62 9.45 1.59 -8.56
C ARG A 62 10.11 0.27 -8.92
N VAL A 63 10.90 -0.30 -8.00
CA VAL A 63 11.64 -1.55 -8.24
C VAL A 63 10.69 -2.74 -8.20
N PRO A 64 10.58 -3.56 -9.25
CA PRO A 64 9.74 -4.76 -9.22
C PRO A 64 10.38 -5.87 -8.37
N VAL A 65 9.56 -6.51 -7.53
CA VAL A 65 9.91 -7.75 -6.84
C VAL A 65 9.09 -8.87 -7.47
N THR A 66 9.68 -9.51 -8.46
CA THR A 66 9.06 -10.60 -9.23
C THR A 66 9.38 -11.95 -8.61
N ARG A 67 8.75 -13.01 -9.12
CA ARG A 67 9.09 -14.40 -8.76
C ARG A 67 10.59 -14.70 -8.97
N ALA A 68 11.19 -14.19 -10.04
CA ALA A 68 12.61 -14.40 -10.31
C ALA A 68 13.50 -13.83 -9.20
N VAL A 69 13.17 -12.60 -8.75
CA VAL A 69 13.87 -11.95 -7.61
C VAL A 69 13.72 -12.76 -6.33
N VAL A 70 12.50 -13.20 -6.01
CA VAL A 70 12.23 -13.97 -4.78
C VAL A 70 12.95 -15.31 -4.78
N VAL A 71 12.97 -16.00 -5.92
CA VAL A 71 13.67 -17.30 -6.08
C VAL A 71 15.20 -17.14 -5.93
N ALA A 72 15.76 -16.07 -6.50
CA ALA A 72 17.20 -15.78 -6.43
C ALA A 72 17.67 -15.37 -5.02
N ALA A 73 16.78 -15.05 -4.09
CA ALA A 73 17.07 -14.52 -2.77
C ALA A 73 16.70 -15.52 -1.64
N PRO A 74 17.43 -16.62 -1.43
CA PRO A 74 17.04 -17.67 -0.48
C PRO A 74 17.06 -17.21 1.00
N ALA A 75 17.83 -16.17 1.34
CA ALA A 75 17.90 -15.60 2.69
C ALA A 75 16.76 -14.61 2.97
N LEU A 76 16.05 -14.11 1.95
CA LEU A 76 15.03 -13.07 2.09
C LEU A 76 13.83 -13.60 2.90
N ALA A 77 13.55 -12.96 4.03
CA ALA A 77 12.39 -13.24 4.88
C ALA A 77 11.32 -12.17 4.76
N VAL A 78 11.72 -10.92 4.48
CA VAL A 78 10.82 -9.76 4.50
C VAL A 78 11.08 -8.83 3.32
N VAL A 79 10.00 -8.40 2.67
CA VAL A 79 9.98 -7.22 1.79
C VAL A 79 9.22 -6.12 2.50
N GLN A 80 9.89 -5.00 2.81
CA GLN A 80 9.31 -3.84 3.47
C GLN A 80 9.19 -2.67 2.49
N LEU A 81 7.97 -2.29 2.18
CA LEU A 81 7.66 -1.17 1.31
C LEU A 81 7.64 0.15 2.11
N CYS A 82 8.47 1.10 1.72
CA CYS A 82 8.48 2.46 2.25
C CYS A 82 7.44 3.34 1.51
N CYS A 83 6.25 2.82 1.29
CA CYS A 83 5.14 3.47 0.60
C CYS A 83 3.82 2.71 0.87
N ILE A 84 2.69 3.26 0.42
CA ILE A 84 1.37 2.60 0.54
C ILE A 84 1.21 1.51 -0.52
N GLY A 85 1.56 1.79 -1.78
CA GLY A 85 1.32 0.90 -2.92
C GLY A 85 2.19 -0.35 -2.88
N ASP A 86 1.58 -1.49 -3.12
CA ASP A 86 2.21 -2.81 -3.16
C ASP A 86 2.21 -3.45 -4.56
N ASP A 87 1.81 -2.68 -5.57
CA ASP A 87 1.59 -3.12 -6.95
C ASP A 87 2.87 -3.63 -7.64
N SER A 88 4.05 -3.21 -7.16
CA SER A 88 5.36 -3.59 -7.68
C SER A 88 5.90 -4.90 -7.09
N VAL A 89 5.10 -5.63 -6.29
CA VAL A 89 5.52 -6.89 -5.64
C VAL A 89 4.61 -8.03 -6.10
N ASP A 90 5.20 -9.11 -6.61
CA ASP A 90 4.52 -10.38 -6.82
C ASP A 90 4.25 -11.03 -5.45
N LYS A 91 3.09 -10.67 -4.88
CA LYS A 91 2.66 -11.13 -3.55
C LYS A 91 2.50 -12.65 -3.50
N GLN A 92 2.03 -13.27 -4.60
CA GLN A 92 1.90 -14.73 -4.69
C GLN A 92 3.26 -15.41 -4.63
N ALA A 93 4.25 -14.90 -5.39
CA ALA A 93 5.60 -15.43 -5.34
C ALA A 93 6.21 -15.30 -3.93
N CYS A 94 5.98 -14.17 -3.25
CA CYS A 94 6.42 -13.99 -1.87
C CYS A 94 5.78 -15.02 -0.93
N ALA A 95 4.46 -15.20 -1.01
CA ALA A 95 3.72 -16.18 -0.21
C ALA A 95 4.18 -17.62 -0.47
N ASP A 96 4.35 -18.02 -1.74
CA ASP A 96 4.83 -19.34 -2.16
C ASP A 96 6.21 -19.67 -1.57
N HIS A 97 7.03 -18.66 -1.28
CA HIS A 97 8.38 -18.80 -0.73
C HIS A 97 8.50 -18.38 0.73
N GLY A 98 7.38 -18.12 1.41
CA GLY A 98 7.36 -17.75 2.82
C GLY A 98 7.98 -16.40 3.15
N VAL A 99 8.03 -15.47 2.17
CA VAL A 99 8.48 -14.10 2.34
C VAL A 99 7.29 -13.23 2.72
N LEU A 100 7.35 -12.59 3.88
CA LEU A 100 6.31 -11.65 4.30
C LEU A 100 6.50 -10.29 3.63
N VAL A 101 5.40 -9.66 3.23
CA VAL A 101 5.42 -8.35 2.60
C VAL A 101 4.68 -7.34 3.48
N PHE A 102 5.33 -6.24 3.81
CA PHE A 102 4.77 -5.15 4.62
C PHE A 102 4.81 -3.84 3.86
N ASN A 103 3.88 -2.95 4.16
CA ASN A 103 3.88 -1.59 3.63
C ASN A 103 3.66 -0.55 4.74
N ASP A 104 3.65 0.73 4.37
CA ASP A 104 3.21 1.81 5.26
C ASP A 104 1.87 2.36 4.76
N PRO A 105 0.74 1.97 5.36
CA PRO A 105 -0.58 2.37 4.86
C PRO A 105 -1.02 3.77 5.29
N VAL A 106 -0.24 4.51 6.09
CA VAL A 106 -0.75 5.72 6.74
C VAL A 106 0.18 6.94 6.70
N SER A 107 1.52 6.79 6.74
CA SER A 107 2.43 7.90 7.06
C SER A 107 2.47 9.01 6.02
N ASN A 108 2.23 8.72 4.75
CA ASN A 108 2.18 9.71 3.68
C ASN A 108 0.76 10.22 3.36
N GLY A 109 -0.27 9.69 4.04
CA GLY A 109 -1.66 10.06 3.76
C GLY A 109 -1.93 11.56 3.90
N ARG A 110 -1.33 12.21 4.90
CA ARG A 110 -1.48 13.67 5.13
C ARG A 110 -0.99 14.48 3.93
N SER A 111 0.14 14.13 3.35
CA SER A 111 0.70 14.84 2.19
C SER A 111 -0.21 14.76 0.97
N VAL A 112 -0.80 13.58 0.71
CA VAL A 112 -1.78 13.39 -0.37
C VAL A 112 -3.04 14.20 -0.13
N VAL A 113 -3.55 14.25 1.11
CA VAL A 113 -4.73 15.06 1.48
C VAL A 113 -4.50 16.54 1.20
N GLU A 114 -3.35 17.06 1.61
CA GLU A 114 -3.00 18.48 1.40
C GLU A 114 -2.87 18.81 -0.09
N LEU A 115 -2.25 17.93 -0.87
CA LEU A 115 -2.16 18.08 -2.32
C LEU A 115 -3.55 18.05 -2.98
N ALA A 116 -4.43 17.11 -2.59
CA ALA A 116 -5.78 17.00 -3.12
C ALA A 116 -6.62 18.26 -2.83
N ILE A 117 -6.58 18.77 -1.59
CA ILE A 117 -7.29 19.99 -1.20
C ILE A 117 -6.70 21.22 -1.92
N GLY A 118 -5.37 21.28 -2.04
CA GLY A 118 -4.71 22.34 -2.81
C GLY A 118 -5.18 22.38 -4.27
N HIS A 119 -5.20 21.24 -4.94
CA HIS A 119 -5.71 21.12 -6.31
C HIS A 119 -7.21 21.45 -6.39
N LEU A 120 -8.03 20.97 -5.46
CA LEU A 120 -9.46 21.25 -5.44
C LEU A 120 -9.75 22.76 -5.44
N ILE A 121 -9.08 23.51 -4.56
CA ILE A 121 -9.21 24.97 -4.49
C ILE A 121 -8.63 25.63 -5.75
N ALA A 122 -7.47 25.21 -6.19
CA ALA A 122 -6.80 25.77 -7.38
C ALA A 122 -7.64 25.59 -8.65
N LEU A 123 -8.22 24.41 -8.86
CA LEU A 123 -9.11 24.15 -10.01
C LEU A 123 -10.40 24.94 -9.91
N SER A 124 -11.04 25.01 -8.72
CA SER A 124 -12.27 25.80 -8.51
C SER A 124 -12.06 27.27 -8.83
N ARG A 125 -10.88 27.82 -8.58
CA ARG A 125 -10.51 29.23 -8.79
C ARG A 125 -9.79 29.48 -10.11
N ARG A 126 -9.51 28.46 -10.93
CA ARG A 126 -8.71 28.56 -12.16
C ARG A 126 -7.30 29.12 -11.90
N LEU A 127 -6.67 28.75 -10.78
CA LEU A 127 -5.40 29.37 -10.37
C LEU A 127 -4.27 29.06 -11.34
N TYR A 128 -4.20 27.86 -11.91
CA TYR A 128 -3.13 27.48 -12.84
C TYR A 128 -3.15 28.33 -14.13
N GLU A 129 -4.29 28.38 -14.78
CA GLU A 129 -4.50 29.17 -16.00
C GLU A 129 -4.33 30.69 -15.72
N THR A 130 -4.85 31.15 -14.58
CA THR A 130 -4.76 32.58 -14.18
C THR A 130 -3.32 32.95 -13.84
N TYR A 131 -2.57 32.08 -13.17
CA TYR A 131 -1.15 32.29 -12.88
C TYR A 131 -0.33 32.44 -14.16
N ASP A 132 -0.47 31.50 -15.10
CA ASP A 132 0.26 31.56 -16.38
C ASP A 132 -0.11 32.80 -17.17
N HIS A 133 -1.38 33.14 -17.26
CA HIS A 133 -1.85 34.36 -17.95
C HIS A 133 -1.25 35.62 -17.31
N THR A 134 -1.29 35.73 -15.99
CA THR A 134 -0.76 36.91 -15.28
C THR A 134 0.76 37.00 -15.37
N ARG A 135 1.47 35.88 -15.30
CA ARG A 135 2.92 35.81 -15.47
C ARG A 135 3.38 36.32 -16.84
N LEU A 136 2.54 36.17 -17.88
CA LEU A 136 2.76 36.68 -19.23
C LEU A 136 2.24 38.10 -19.46
N GLY A 137 1.86 38.82 -18.39
CA GLY A 137 1.40 40.21 -18.45
C GLY A 137 -0.11 40.39 -18.64
N GLY A 138 -0.89 39.31 -18.64
CA GLY A 138 -2.35 39.36 -18.67
C GLY A 138 -2.94 39.78 -17.33
N PHE A 139 -4.15 40.37 -17.34
CA PHE A 139 -4.88 40.83 -16.16
C PHE A 139 -6.38 40.55 -16.32
N ASP A 140 -6.84 39.37 -15.86
CA ASP A 140 -8.23 38.93 -15.94
C ASP A 140 -8.87 38.84 -14.54
N LYS A 141 -9.84 39.76 -14.27
CA LYS A 141 -10.64 39.78 -13.03
C LYS A 141 -12.06 39.23 -13.23
N SER A 142 -12.34 38.59 -14.36
CA SER A 142 -13.65 38.00 -14.61
C SER A 142 -14.04 36.96 -13.58
N GLN A 143 -15.30 36.79 -13.33
CA GLN A 143 -15.85 35.73 -12.48
C GLN A 143 -16.08 34.43 -13.26
N ASN A 144 -15.76 34.40 -14.55
CA ASN A 144 -16.07 33.31 -15.45
C ASN A 144 -15.45 31.98 -14.98
N GLU A 145 -16.31 31.01 -14.70
CA GLU A 145 -15.91 29.64 -14.21
C GLU A 145 -15.03 29.66 -12.95
N ARG A 146 -15.14 30.68 -12.09
CA ARG A 146 -14.49 30.74 -10.78
C ARG A 146 -15.51 30.54 -9.69
N PHE A 147 -15.31 29.49 -8.89
CA PHE A 147 -16.25 29.04 -7.87
C PHE A 147 -15.59 29.04 -6.48
N GLU A 148 -16.40 29.22 -5.45
CA GLU A 148 -16.06 28.87 -4.09
C GLU A 148 -16.35 27.38 -3.86
N VAL A 149 -15.56 26.70 -3.03
CA VAL A 149 -15.81 25.30 -2.65
C VAL A 149 -16.89 25.18 -1.58
N HIS A 150 -17.11 26.22 -0.79
CA HIS A 150 -18.15 26.27 0.23
C HIS A 150 -19.55 25.97 -0.34
N GLY A 151 -20.31 25.12 0.32
CA GLY A 151 -21.66 24.69 -0.11
C GLY A 151 -21.67 23.71 -1.29
N ARG A 152 -20.53 23.42 -1.92
CA ARG A 152 -20.42 22.45 -3.02
C ARG A 152 -20.35 21.02 -2.49
N VAL A 153 -20.61 20.05 -3.37
CA VAL A 153 -20.56 18.62 -3.03
C VAL A 153 -19.27 18.00 -3.54
N LEU A 154 -18.50 17.43 -2.62
CA LEU A 154 -17.36 16.59 -2.94
C LEU A 154 -17.76 15.12 -2.95
N GLY A 155 -17.62 14.45 -4.10
CA GLY A 155 -17.70 13.00 -4.24
C GLY A 155 -16.37 12.35 -3.91
N VAL A 156 -16.38 11.43 -2.95
CA VAL A 156 -15.18 10.68 -2.53
C VAL A 156 -15.32 9.23 -2.99
N LEU A 157 -14.53 8.83 -3.99
CA LEU A 157 -14.47 7.47 -4.48
C LEU A 157 -13.38 6.70 -3.73
N GLY A 158 -13.79 5.80 -2.82
CA GLY A 158 -12.92 5.09 -1.90
C GLY A 158 -12.72 5.82 -0.56
N LEU A 159 -13.38 5.34 0.50
CA LEU A 159 -13.36 5.94 1.84
C LEU A 159 -12.32 5.25 2.76
N GLY A 160 -11.10 5.03 2.23
CA GLY A 160 -9.94 4.56 2.97
C GLY A 160 -9.32 5.65 3.87
N ASN A 161 -8.10 5.44 4.33
CA ASN A 161 -7.40 6.39 5.20
C ASN A 161 -7.29 7.79 4.57
N ILE A 162 -6.91 7.86 3.30
CA ILE A 162 -6.74 9.12 2.57
C ILE A 162 -8.12 9.72 2.25
N GLY A 163 -9.05 8.93 1.71
CA GLY A 163 -10.38 9.42 1.34
C GLY A 163 -11.13 10.01 2.53
N ARG A 164 -11.10 9.37 3.70
CA ARG A 164 -11.69 9.91 4.93
C ARG A 164 -11.06 11.22 5.38
N ALA A 165 -9.72 11.28 5.32
CA ALA A 165 -9.02 12.50 5.73
C ALA A 165 -9.26 13.65 4.74
N THR A 166 -9.37 13.37 3.44
CA THR A 166 -9.75 14.35 2.41
C THR A 166 -11.19 14.82 2.60
N ALA A 167 -12.12 13.91 2.88
CA ALA A 167 -13.52 14.23 3.18
C ALA A 167 -13.63 15.19 4.38
N ARG A 168 -12.95 14.91 5.48
CA ARG A 168 -12.91 15.78 6.68
C ARG A 168 -12.31 17.16 6.39
N ALA A 169 -11.25 17.22 5.59
CA ALA A 169 -10.64 18.49 5.21
C ALA A 169 -11.55 19.33 4.32
N ALA A 170 -12.28 18.70 3.38
CA ALA A 170 -13.27 19.36 2.54
C ALA A 170 -14.49 19.85 3.35
N GLU A 171 -14.95 19.05 4.30
CA GLU A 171 -16.03 19.44 5.22
C GLU A 171 -15.64 20.68 6.06
N ALA A 172 -14.39 20.75 6.53
CA ALA A 172 -13.87 21.92 7.24
C ALA A 172 -13.84 23.20 6.37
N LEU A 173 -13.83 23.05 5.03
CA LEU A 173 -13.99 24.15 4.07
C LEU A 173 -15.47 24.45 3.74
N GLY A 174 -16.42 23.81 4.42
CA GLY A 174 -17.85 23.99 4.23
C GLY A 174 -18.43 23.22 3.04
N MET A 175 -17.73 22.21 2.50
CA MET A 175 -18.28 21.32 1.49
C MET A 175 -19.21 20.27 2.11
N ARG A 176 -20.16 19.76 1.33
CA ARG A 176 -20.90 18.55 1.66
C ARG A 176 -20.21 17.36 1.04
N VAL A 177 -20.17 16.23 1.76
CA VAL A 177 -19.49 15.03 1.31
C VAL A 177 -20.51 13.96 0.92
N VAL A 178 -20.34 13.39 -0.28
CA VAL A 178 -20.96 12.13 -0.71
C VAL A 178 -19.85 11.14 -1.02
N PHE A 179 -20.07 9.84 -0.76
CA PHE A 179 -19.01 8.86 -0.96
C PHE A 179 -19.52 7.52 -1.47
N TYR A 180 -18.63 6.77 -2.14
CA TYR A 180 -18.83 5.39 -2.51
C TYR A 180 -17.65 4.54 -2.06
N ASP A 181 -17.92 3.45 -1.35
CA ASP A 181 -16.95 2.40 -0.98
C ASP A 181 -17.66 1.04 -0.95
N THR A 182 -16.98 0.00 -1.41
CA THR A 182 -17.53 -1.37 -1.42
C THR A 182 -17.46 -2.06 -0.06
N ARG A 183 -16.61 -1.54 0.86
CA ARG A 183 -16.44 -2.09 2.21
C ARG A 183 -17.53 -1.61 3.14
N GLU A 184 -18.19 -2.53 3.83
CA GLU A 184 -19.24 -2.22 4.79
C GLU A 184 -18.74 -1.32 5.93
N VAL A 185 -17.62 -1.68 6.56
CA VAL A 185 -17.00 -0.88 7.63
C VAL A 185 -16.70 0.57 7.18
N ALA A 186 -16.24 0.77 5.95
CA ALA A 186 -15.99 2.11 5.43
C ALA A 186 -17.29 2.91 5.25
N ARG A 187 -18.38 2.23 4.85
CA ARG A 187 -19.71 2.86 4.74
C ARG A 187 -20.27 3.24 6.11
N GLU A 188 -20.19 2.35 7.11
CA GLU A 188 -20.60 2.63 8.48
C GLU A 188 -19.87 3.86 9.04
N VAL A 189 -18.55 3.87 8.96
CA VAL A 189 -17.74 5.01 9.41
C VAL A 189 -18.13 6.31 8.70
N GLY A 190 -18.38 6.27 7.39
CA GLY A 190 -18.81 7.45 6.64
C GLY A 190 -20.16 7.98 7.09
N LEU A 191 -21.12 7.09 7.37
CA LEU A 191 -22.46 7.45 7.89
C LEU A 191 -22.37 8.02 9.31
N GLU A 192 -21.55 7.46 10.20
CA GLU A 192 -21.28 8.00 11.54
C GLU A 192 -20.68 9.41 11.51
N MET A 193 -19.85 9.70 10.47
CA MET A 193 -19.33 11.05 10.22
C MET A 193 -20.37 12.03 9.66
N GLY A 194 -21.61 11.58 9.41
CA GLY A 194 -22.68 12.40 8.83
C GLY A 194 -22.60 12.56 7.31
N TRP A 195 -21.75 11.80 6.62
CA TRP A 195 -21.62 11.86 5.16
C TRP A 195 -22.64 10.97 4.46
N GLN A 196 -23.00 11.32 3.23
CA GLN A 196 -23.99 10.58 2.46
C GLN A 196 -23.33 9.45 1.66
N SER A 197 -23.70 8.20 1.93
CA SER A 197 -23.34 7.06 1.07
C SER A 197 -24.23 7.03 -0.17
N VAL A 198 -23.64 6.67 -1.32
CA VAL A 198 -24.35 6.44 -2.58
C VAL A 198 -24.23 4.99 -3.03
N ALA A 199 -25.15 4.52 -3.89
CA ALA A 199 -25.25 3.11 -4.26
C ALA A 199 -24.29 2.68 -5.38
N SER A 200 -23.80 3.63 -6.18
CA SER A 200 -22.94 3.36 -7.34
C SER A 200 -21.97 4.51 -7.64
N ILE A 201 -20.97 4.22 -8.47
CA ILE A 201 -20.03 5.22 -9.00
C ILE A 201 -20.79 6.23 -9.88
N ASP A 202 -21.76 5.78 -10.69
CA ASP A 202 -22.60 6.67 -11.50
C ASP A 202 -23.35 7.68 -10.62
N GLU A 203 -23.95 7.23 -9.53
CA GLU A 203 -24.66 8.11 -8.61
C GLU A 203 -23.69 9.10 -7.92
N LEU A 204 -22.47 8.65 -7.59
CA LEU A 204 -21.42 9.50 -7.03
C LEU A 204 -21.13 10.68 -7.98
N PHE A 205 -20.88 10.38 -9.26
CA PHE A 205 -20.58 11.41 -10.26
C PHE A 205 -21.75 12.36 -10.46
N ARG A 206 -22.98 11.86 -10.61
CA ARG A 206 -24.16 12.69 -10.82
C ARG A 206 -24.41 13.70 -9.68
N LYS A 207 -24.19 13.28 -8.44
CA LYS A 207 -24.45 14.09 -7.24
C LYS A 207 -23.32 15.02 -6.85
N SER A 208 -22.16 14.97 -7.50
CA SER A 208 -20.95 15.68 -7.08
C SER A 208 -20.60 16.86 -7.98
N ASP A 209 -20.22 17.99 -7.40
CA ASP A 209 -19.61 19.12 -8.08
C ASP A 209 -18.13 18.87 -8.40
N ALA A 210 -17.47 18.07 -7.58
CA ALA A 210 -16.10 17.59 -7.75
C ALA A 210 -16.01 16.14 -7.30
N VAL A 211 -15.23 15.31 -8.01
CA VAL A 211 -14.93 13.92 -7.60
C VAL A 211 -13.44 13.76 -7.35
N THR A 212 -13.08 13.18 -6.21
CA THR A 212 -11.72 12.81 -5.87
C THR A 212 -11.60 11.30 -5.66
N VAL A 213 -10.54 10.69 -6.24
CA VAL A 213 -10.37 9.24 -6.26
C VAL A 213 -9.28 8.81 -5.28
N HIS A 214 -9.60 7.81 -4.44
CA HIS A 214 -8.72 7.25 -3.41
C HIS A 214 -8.76 5.71 -3.39
N LEU A 215 -8.78 5.10 -4.57
CA LEU A 215 -8.80 3.65 -4.74
C LEU A 215 -7.38 3.07 -4.76
N SER A 216 -7.24 1.84 -4.26
CA SER A 216 -6.07 0.98 -4.48
C SER A 216 -6.13 0.29 -5.85
N ALA A 217 -5.07 -0.45 -6.21
CA ALA A 217 -5.04 -1.26 -7.44
C ALA A 217 -6.13 -2.34 -7.47
N GLU A 218 -6.42 -2.88 -6.30
CA GLU A 218 -7.40 -3.95 -6.10
C GLU A 218 -8.35 -3.57 -4.96
N ASP A 219 -9.56 -4.10 -5.01
CA ASP A 219 -10.51 -4.03 -3.91
C ASP A 219 -10.11 -4.99 -2.76
N VAL A 220 -10.92 -5.04 -1.69
CA VAL A 220 -10.66 -5.93 -0.54
C VAL A 220 -10.85 -7.41 -0.85
N ARG A 221 -11.42 -7.75 -2.00
CA ARG A 221 -11.63 -9.13 -2.48
C ARG A 221 -10.59 -9.55 -3.52
N GLY A 222 -9.61 -8.68 -3.82
CA GLY A 222 -8.60 -8.94 -4.85
C GLY A 222 -9.04 -8.61 -6.28
N HIS A 223 -10.24 -8.06 -6.49
CA HIS A 223 -10.67 -7.65 -7.83
C HIS A 223 -9.93 -6.40 -8.27
N SER A 224 -9.41 -6.41 -9.48
CA SER A 224 -8.70 -5.27 -10.05
C SER A 224 -9.62 -4.06 -10.23
N ASN A 225 -9.15 -2.90 -9.79
CA ASN A 225 -9.78 -1.61 -10.06
C ASN A 225 -9.32 -0.98 -11.39
N ARG A 226 -8.53 -1.69 -12.20
CA ARG A 226 -8.10 -1.21 -13.53
C ARG A 226 -9.31 -0.93 -14.40
N ALA A 227 -9.31 0.27 -15.04
CA ALA A 227 -10.38 0.75 -15.92
C ALA A 227 -11.79 0.74 -15.27
N ILE A 228 -11.86 0.92 -13.94
CA ILE A 228 -13.14 0.99 -13.22
C ILE A 228 -13.94 2.24 -13.58
N LEU A 229 -13.25 3.33 -13.98
CA LEU A 229 -13.86 4.55 -14.49
C LEU A 229 -13.79 4.56 -16.01
N THR A 230 -14.89 4.99 -16.62
CA THR A 230 -15.04 5.05 -18.08
C THR A 230 -15.55 6.43 -18.49
N ARG A 231 -15.57 6.70 -19.79
CA ARG A 231 -16.13 7.90 -20.39
C ARG A 231 -17.54 8.20 -19.89
N GLN A 232 -18.37 7.17 -19.64
CA GLN A 232 -19.75 7.33 -19.17
C GLN A 232 -19.80 7.97 -17.77
N HIS A 233 -18.91 7.61 -16.84
CA HIS A 233 -18.87 8.22 -15.51
C HIS A 233 -18.54 9.71 -15.58
N PHE A 234 -17.54 10.08 -16.40
CA PHE A 234 -17.17 11.49 -16.60
C PHE A 234 -18.33 12.30 -17.19
N ALA A 235 -19.09 11.73 -18.14
CA ALA A 235 -20.24 12.37 -18.76
C ALA A 235 -21.38 12.69 -17.76
N GLN A 236 -21.43 11.97 -16.64
CA GLN A 236 -22.46 12.15 -15.62
C GLN A 236 -22.08 13.16 -14.54
N LEU A 237 -20.86 13.71 -14.55
CA LEU A 237 -20.39 14.60 -13.48
C LEU A 237 -21.31 15.83 -13.33
N ALA A 238 -21.85 15.97 -12.12
CA ALA A 238 -22.76 17.03 -11.73
C ALA A 238 -24.14 17.05 -12.48
N ALA A 239 -24.56 15.93 -13.07
CA ALA A 239 -25.82 15.87 -13.81
C ALA A 239 -27.06 16.16 -12.93
N ASP A 240 -27.04 15.77 -11.65
CA ASP A 240 -28.12 16.01 -10.68
C ASP A 240 -27.88 17.30 -9.86
N ARG A 241 -26.87 18.13 -10.21
CA ARG A 241 -26.56 19.35 -9.48
C ARG A 241 -27.36 20.56 -10.05
N PRO A 242 -28.04 21.35 -9.22
CA PRO A 242 -28.72 22.54 -9.67
C PRO A 242 -27.73 23.66 -9.99
N GLY A 243 -28.02 24.41 -11.07
CA GLY A 243 -27.28 25.60 -11.48
C GLY A 243 -25.85 25.30 -11.96
N ASP A 244 -25.00 26.32 -11.93
CA ASP A 244 -23.61 26.20 -12.35
C ASP A 244 -22.76 25.35 -11.37
N SER A 245 -22.07 24.34 -11.89
CA SER A 245 -21.21 23.46 -11.16
C SER A 245 -19.78 23.55 -11.68
N PRO A 246 -18.74 23.50 -10.81
CA PRO A 246 -17.35 23.53 -11.21
C PRO A 246 -16.90 22.30 -12.01
N ARG A 247 -17.60 21.16 -11.91
CA ARG A 247 -17.33 19.91 -12.65
C ARG A 247 -15.85 19.50 -12.65
N LEU A 248 -15.31 19.20 -11.44
CA LEU A 248 -13.91 18.92 -11.24
C LEU A 248 -13.66 17.43 -11.04
N PHE A 249 -12.52 16.94 -11.56
CA PHE A 249 -12.06 15.60 -11.33
C PHE A 249 -10.62 15.58 -10.79
N LEU A 250 -10.36 14.80 -9.73
CA LEU A 250 -9.04 14.68 -9.11
C LEU A 250 -8.67 13.20 -8.97
N ASN A 251 -7.52 12.82 -9.55
CA ASN A 251 -6.95 11.49 -9.34
C ASN A 251 -5.49 11.58 -8.86
N LEU A 252 -5.30 11.31 -7.57
CA LEU A 252 -4.00 11.21 -6.92
C LEU A 252 -3.78 9.78 -6.36
N ALA A 253 -4.50 8.80 -6.92
CA ALA A 253 -4.50 7.41 -6.43
C ALA A 253 -3.71 6.46 -7.34
N ARG A 254 -4.29 6.07 -8.49
CA ARG A 254 -3.67 5.19 -9.48
C ARG A 254 -4.02 5.62 -10.90
N GLY A 255 -3.01 5.67 -11.78
CA GLY A 255 -3.18 6.16 -13.14
C GLY A 255 -3.99 5.24 -14.07
N PHE A 256 -3.98 3.94 -13.79
CA PHE A 256 -4.67 2.93 -14.60
C PHE A 256 -6.17 2.74 -14.28
N LEU A 257 -6.74 3.58 -13.42
CA LEU A 257 -8.17 3.48 -13.05
C LEU A 257 -9.11 3.87 -14.20
N TYR A 258 -8.61 4.55 -15.20
CA TYR A 258 -9.31 4.94 -16.44
C TYR A 258 -8.32 5.14 -17.59
N ASP A 259 -8.84 5.21 -18.81
CA ASP A 259 -8.06 5.60 -19.99
C ASP A 259 -7.90 7.15 -20.02
N PRO A 260 -6.68 7.70 -20.11
CA PRO A 260 -6.47 9.15 -20.30
C PRO A 260 -7.30 9.76 -21.44
N ALA A 261 -7.54 9.01 -22.52
CA ALA A 261 -8.36 9.46 -23.64
C ALA A 261 -9.82 9.74 -23.23
N ASP A 262 -10.38 8.96 -22.30
CA ASP A 262 -11.73 9.16 -21.78
C ASP A 262 -11.86 10.48 -21.01
N LEU A 263 -10.88 10.81 -20.17
CA LEU A 263 -10.84 12.09 -19.45
C LEU A 263 -10.66 13.27 -20.41
N LEU A 264 -9.74 13.16 -21.37
CA LEU A 264 -9.51 14.20 -22.38
C LEU A 264 -10.77 14.46 -23.23
N ALA A 265 -11.47 13.41 -23.63
CA ALA A 265 -12.74 13.52 -24.34
C ALA A 265 -13.80 14.23 -23.48
N ALA A 266 -13.88 13.90 -22.17
CA ALA A 266 -14.80 14.55 -21.24
C ALA A 266 -14.49 16.04 -21.03
N ILE A 267 -13.22 16.42 -20.99
CA ILE A 267 -12.80 17.81 -20.89
C ILE A 267 -13.11 18.56 -22.19
N THR A 268 -12.88 17.94 -23.34
CA THR A 268 -13.20 18.54 -24.65
C THR A 268 -14.70 18.84 -24.78
N SER A 269 -15.55 17.91 -24.35
CA SER A 269 -17.02 18.07 -24.37
C SER A 269 -17.56 18.87 -23.17
N ARG A 270 -16.71 19.39 -22.29
CA ARG A 270 -17.06 20.17 -21.08
C ARG A 270 -17.94 19.43 -20.06
N GLU A 271 -17.94 18.13 -20.09
CA GLU A 271 -18.56 17.29 -19.05
C GLU A 271 -17.70 17.31 -17.77
N VAL A 272 -16.39 17.35 -17.92
CA VAL A 272 -15.41 17.72 -16.89
C VAL A 272 -14.84 19.07 -17.31
N ALA A 273 -14.93 20.08 -16.44
CA ALA A 273 -14.41 21.40 -16.75
C ALA A 273 -12.88 21.46 -16.56
N ARG A 274 -12.38 20.87 -15.47
CA ARG A 274 -10.95 20.82 -15.14
C ARG A 274 -10.61 19.55 -14.35
N ALA A 275 -9.36 19.11 -14.45
CA ALA A 275 -8.89 17.96 -13.68
C ALA A 275 -7.52 18.22 -13.04
N ALA A 276 -7.21 17.49 -11.97
CA ALA A 276 -5.86 17.32 -11.43
C ALA A 276 -5.49 15.85 -11.45
N VAL A 277 -4.32 15.56 -11.98
CA VAL A 277 -3.80 14.20 -12.13
C VAL A 277 -2.36 14.14 -11.64
N ASP A 278 -2.13 13.30 -10.63
CA ASP A 278 -0.78 13.10 -10.06
C ASP A 278 -0.19 11.72 -10.42
N VAL A 279 -0.96 10.87 -11.10
CA VAL A 279 -0.62 9.46 -11.39
C VAL A 279 -0.98 9.08 -12.81
N TYR A 280 -0.21 8.18 -13.43
CA TYR A 280 -0.34 7.86 -14.85
C TYR A 280 -0.37 6.35 -15.08
N PRO A 281 -0.98 5.85 -16.18
CA PRO A 281 -0.98 4.43 -16.51
C PRO A 281 0.44 3.86 -16.66
N GLU A 282 1.34 4.68 -17.22
CA GLU A 282 2.76 4.37 -17.37
C GLU A 282 3.58 5.51 -16.78
N GLU A 283 4.36 5.19 -15.76
CA GLU A 283 5.24 6.12 -15.08
C GLU A 283 6.71 5.75 -15.33
N PRO A 284 7.61 6.74 -15.55
CA PRO A 284 9.03 6.47 -15.73
C PRO A 284 9.65 5.92 -14.44
N ARG A 285 10.57 4.97 -14.55
CA ARG A 285 11.29 4.41 -13.39
C ARG A 285 12.23 5.41 -12.72
N GLY A 286 12.57 6.51 -13.40
CA GLY A 286 13.48 7.55 -12.92
C GLY A 286 13.19 8.90 -13.57
N SER A 287 14.03 9.91 -13.32
CA SER A 287 13.99 11.18 -14.02
C SER A 287 14.54 11.00 -15.46
N GLY A 288 13.72 11.23 -16.45
CA GLY A 288 14.10 11.12 -17.86
C GLY A 288 12.98 11.60 -18.78
N PRO A 289 13.16 11.56 -20.10
CA PRO A 289 12.12 11.88 -21.06
C PRO A 289 10.89 10.97 -20.84
N TRP A 290 9.73 11.61 -20.71
CA TRP A 290 8.46 10.93 -20.53
C TRP A 290 7.37 11.71 -21.27
N THR A 291 6.42 11.00 -21.84
CA THR A 291 5.29 11.61 -22.55
C THR A 291 4.11 11.74 -21.62
N ASN A 292 3.82 12.95 -21.18
CA ASN A 292 2.60 13.23 -20.41
C ASN A 292 1.38 13.15 -21.33
N PRO A 293 0.42 12.24 -21.10
CA PRO A 293 -0.78 12.13 -21.93
C PRO A 293 -1.66 13.39 -21.92
N TYR A 294 -1.50 14.27 -20.92
CA TYR A 294 -2.27 15.49 -20.75
C TYR A 294 -1.51 16.78 -21.16
N ALA A 295 -0.29 16.67 -21.69
CA ALA A 295 0.60 17.81 -21.94
C ALA A 295 -0.02 18.93 -22.81
N ALA A 296 -0.91 18.58 -23.73
CA ALA A 296 -1.56 19.53 -24.62
C ALA A 296 -2.85 20.17 -24.03
N GLU A 297 -3.32 19.72 -22.87
CA GLU A 297 -4.58 20.16 -22.28
C GLU A 297 -4.35 21.01 -21.03
N ALA A 298 -4.39 22.34 -21.19
CA ALA A 298 -4.12 23.29 -20.10
C ALA A 298 -5.11 23.23 -18.93
N ARG A 299 -6.29 22.60 -19.11
CA ARG A 299 -7.29 22.40 -18.06
C ARG A 299 -7.00 21.16 -17.19
N VAL A 300 -5.93 20.40 -17.48
CA VAL A 300 -5.44 19.32 -16.64
C VAL A 300 -4.17 19.75 -15.90
N ALA A 301 -4.26 19.97 -14.62
CA ALA A 301 -3.10 20.16 -13.74
C ALA A 301 -2.40 18.82 -13.54
N SER A 302 -1.25 18.64 -14.16
CA SER A 302 -0.46 17.40 -14.13
C SER A 302 0.73 17.54 -13.22
N THR A 303 0.91 16.60 -12.26
CA THR A 303 2.06 16.55 -11.36
C THR A 303 2.72 15.17 -11.39
N PRO A 304 4.06 15.05 -11.19
CA PRO A 304 4.80 13.80 -11.39
C PRO A 304 4.81 12.91 -10.15
N HIS A 305 3.64 12.45 -9.70
CA HIS A 305 3.43 11.55 -8.56
C HIS A 305 4.01 12.13 -7.25
N LEU A 306 3.63 13.38 -6.92
CA LEU A 306 4.12 14.13 -5.77
C LEU A 306 3.42 13.79 -4.45
N GLY A 307 2.34 13.03 -4.47
CA GLY A 307 1.47 12.79 -3.31
C GLY A 307 2.22 12.46 -2.02
N ALA A 308 3.27 11.65 -2.08
CA ALA A 308 4.10 11.29 -0.93
C ALA A 308 5.47 12.01 -0.88
N ALA A 309 5.76 12.90 -1.84
CA ALA A 309 7.08 13.51 -2.02
C ALA A 309 7.24 14.79 -1.19
N THR A 310 7.06 14.70 0.13
CA THR A 310 7.30 15.80 1.06
C THR A 310 8.42 15.47 2.04
N LEU A 311 9.16 16.49 2.47
CA LEU A 311 10.22 16.33 3.47
C LEU A 311 9.70 15.76 4.79
N ASP A 312 8.47 16.06 5.15
CA ASP A 312 7.85 15.61 6.41
C ASP A 312 7.39 14.14 6.36
N ALA A 313 6.96 13.64 5.20
CA ALA A 313 6.46 12.28 5.07
C ALA A 313 7.57 11.24 5.17
N GLN A 314 8.73 11.48 4.56
CA GLN A 314 9.79 10.49 4.44
C GLN A 314 10.36 10.02 5.79
N PRO A 315 10.68 10.90 6.77
CA PRO A 315 11.10 10.47 8.11
C PRO A 315 9.99 9.73 8.87
N ARG A 316 8.71 10.09 8.68
CA ARG A 316 7.58 9.36 9.31
C ARG A 316 7.47 7.94 8.78
N ILE A 317 7.57 7.78 7.45
CA ILE A 317 7.60 6.47 6.80
C ILE A 317 8.77 5.63 7.36
N ALA A 318 9.98 6.18 7.39
CA ALA A 318 11.17 5.49 7.90
C ALA A 318 10.98 4.98 9.33
N ARG A 319 10.44 5.82 10.24
CA ARG A 319 10.15 5.40 11.62
C ARG A 319 9.10 4.30 11.70
N ARG A 320 8.02 4.39 10.91
CA ARG A 320 6.97 3.37 10.92
C ARG A 320 7.46 2.04 10.39
N VAL A 321 8.13 2.01 9.24
CA VAL A 321 8.63 0.74 8.66
C VAL A 321 9.71 0.10 9.52
N ALA A 322 10.56 0.89 10.20
CA ALA A 322 11.51 0.39 11.20
C ALA A 322 10.77 -0.21 12.41
N HIS A 323 9.69 0.42 12.88
CA HIS A 323 8.85 -0.11 13.97
C HIS A 323 8.18 -1.44 13.58
N THR A 324 7.60 -1.53 12.38
CA THR A 324 7.03 -2.78 11.84
C THR A 324 8.08 -3.87 11.80
N LEU A 325 9.26 -3.59 11.23
CA LEU A 325 10.34 -4.58 11.16
C LEU A 325 10.86 -5.01 12.55
N ARG A 326 10.92 -4.09 13.52
CA ARG A 326 11.28 -4.42 14.91
C ARG A 326 10.34 -5.48 15.47
N GLY A 327 9.01 -5.32 15.32
CA GLY A 327 8.02 -6.30 15.77
C GLY A 327 8.23 -7.65 15.10
N VAL A 328 8.36 -7.67 13.77
CA VAL A 328 8.66 -8.89 13.03
C VAL A 328 9.94 -9.53 13.52
N SER A 329 11.05 -8.78 13.62
CA SER A 329 12.38 -9.31 13.95
C SER A 329 12.47 -9.88 15.36
N ARG A 330 11.88 -9.18 16.36
CA ARG A 330 12.02 -9.54 17.78
C ARG A 330 11.00 -10.55 18.25
N SER A 331 9.75 -10.44 17.79
CA SER A 331 8.63 -11.23 18.32
C SER A 331 7.78 -11.95 17.25
N GLY A 332 8.14 -11.87 15.98
CA GLY A 332 7.32 -12.42 14.91
C GLY A 332 5.97 -11.73 14.74
N ALA A 333 5.71 -10.64 15.47
CA ALA A 333 4.45 -9.91 15.32
C ALA A 333 4.34 -9.32 13.92
N ILE A 334 3.15 -9.43 13.31
CA ILE A 334 2.86 -8.83 12.02
C ILE A 334 1.98 -7.59 12.20
N LEU A 335 2.41 -6.47 11.64
CA LEU A 335 1.70 -5.21 11.56
C LEU A 335 1.83 -4.68 10.13
N ASP A 336 0.73 -4.25 9.52
CA ASP A 336 0.73 -3.74 8.15
C ASP A 336 1.18 -4.75 7.07
N CYS A 337 1.03 -6.07 7.32
CA CYS A 337 1.21 -7.09 6.30
C CYS A 337 0.21 -6.85 5.16
N VAL A 338 0.69 -6.94 3.91
CA VAL A 338 -0.16 -6.71 2.73
C VAL A 338 -1.02 -7.92 2.37
N PHE A 339 -0.73 -9.10 2.94
CA PHE A 339 -1.58 -10.27 2.76
C PHE A 339 -2.92 -10.06 3.47
N ARG A 340 -3.99 -10.55 2.87
CA ARG A 340 -5.36 -10.33 3.36
C ARG A 340 -5.87 -11.53 4.16
N PRO A 341 -6.63 -11.29 5.24
CA PRO A 341 -7.04 -9.99 5.76
C PRO A 341 -5.86 -9.23 6.41
N ARG A 342 -5.84 -7.90 6.24
CA ARG A 342 -4.86 -7.05 6.93
C ARG A 342 -5.24 -6.92 8.40
N LEU A 343 -4.38 -7.37 9.26
CA LEU A 343 -4.59 -7.35 10.70
C LEU A 343 -3.26 -7.15 11.44
N THR A 344 -3.37 -6.87 12.72
CA THR A 344 -2.24 -6.92 13.65
C THR A 344 -2.31 -8.25 14.41
N LEU A 345 -1.21 -8.98 14.41
CA LEU A 345 -1.11 -10.27 15.07
C LEU A 345 0.19 -10.34 15.85
N GLY A 346 0.12 -10.77 17.10
CA GLY A 346 1.27 -10.93 17.98
C GLY A 346 0.84 -11.67 19.24
N LEU A 347 1.82 -12.06 20.03
CA LEU A 347 1.61 -12.68 21.33
C LEU A 347 1.92 -11.67 22.44
N ASN A 348 1.10 -11.65 23.47
CA ASN A 348 1.30 -10.90 24.70
C ASN A 348 1.83 -11.82 25.78
N GLU A 349 2.39 -11.26 26.85
CA GLU A 349 2.81 -11.98 28.07
C GLU A 349 3.86 -13.07 27.82
N LEU A 350 4.97 -12.69 27.18
CA LEU A 350 6.10 -13.57 26.94
C LEU A 350 7.13 -13.41 28.06
N GLU A 351 7.65 -14.52 28.58
CA GLU A 351 8.67 -14.54 29.62
C GLU A 351 10.08 -14.67 29.00
N PRO A 352 11.12 -14.05 29.58
CA PRO A 352 12.50 -14.26 29.15
C PRO A 352 12.87 -15.75 29.17
N GLY A 353 13.51 -16.20 28.10
CA GLY A 353 13.87 -17.60 27.91
C GLY A 353 12.85 -18.41 27.10
N ASN A 354 11.65 -17.91 26.87
CA ASN A 354 10.73 -18.50 25.92
C ASN A 354 11.28 -18.38 24.49
N ALA A 355 10.87 -19.31 23.64
CA ALA A 355 11.13 -19.23 22.22
C ALA A 355 9.85 -18.93 21.45
N LEU A 356 9.97 -18.08 20.45
CA LEU A 356 8.92 -17.78 19.48
C LEU A 356 9.25 -18.46 18.16
N VAL A 357 8.31 -19.19 17.59
CA VAL A 357 8.47 -19.83 16.28
C VAL A 357 7.39 -19.30 15.35
N SER A 358 7.80 -18.55 14.33
CA SER A 358 6.90 -18.13 13.26
C SER A 358 6.98 -19.10 12.08
N VAL A 359 5.84 -19.49 11.56
CA VAL A 359 5.72 -20.45 10.46
C VAL A 359 4.79 -19.87 9.40
N VAL A 360 5.29 -19.74 8.18
CA VAL A 360 4.44 -19.53 6.99
C VAL A 360 4.25 -20.90 6.34
N HIS A 361 3.00 -21.32 6.20
CA HIS A 361 2.68 -22.65 5.73
C HIS A 361 1.44 -22.65 4.81
N SER A 362 1.25 -23.76 4.10
CA SER A 362 0.07 -23.98 3.26
C SER A 362 -1.22 -24.09 4.11
N THR A 363 -2.36 -23.67 3.57
CA THR A 363 -3.68 -23.87 4.18
C THR A 363 -4.23 -25.29 4.00
N VAL A 364 -3.45 -26.21 3.42
CA VAL A 364 -3.87 -27.60 3.23
C VAL A 364 -4.18 -28.27 4.56
N ARG A 365 -5.31 -29.01 4.56
CA ARG A 365 -5.79 -29.71 5.76
C ARG A 365 -4.71 -30.66 6.33
N GLY A 366 -4.46 -30.53 7.62
CA GLY A 366 -3.48 -31.36 8.34
C GLY A 366 -2.15 -30.65 8.62
N THR A 367 -1.81 -29.59 7.91
CA THR A 367 -0.54 -28.85 8.11
C THR A 367 -0.36 -28.37 9.55
N ARG A 368 -1.34 -27.68 10.12
CA ARG A 368 -1.26 -27.21 11.52
C ARG A 368 -1.13 -28.35 12.52
N LYS A 369 -1.86 -29.46 12.28
CA LYS A 369 -1.74 -30.64 13.14
C LYS A 369 -0.32 -31.20 13.11
N ALA A 370 0.28 -31.32 11.91
CA ALA A 370 1.65 -31.81 11.77
C ALA A 370 2.67 -30.91 12.48
N ILE A 371 2.51 -29.59 12.39
CA ILE A 371 3.35 -28.63 13.11
C ILE A 371 3.22 -28.82 14.62
N GLN A 372 2.01 -28.94 15.14
CA GLN A 372 1.75 -29.11 16.58
C GLN A 372 2.25 -30.47 17.09
N ASP A 373 2.02 -31.56 16.34
CA ASP A 373 2.52 -32.90 16.70
C ASP A 373 4.06 -32.91 16.75
N ALA A 374 4.73 -32.28 15.75
CA ALA A 374 6.18 -32.20 15.73
C ALA A 374 6.76 -31.37 16.89
N VAL A 375 6.08 -30.29 17.29
CA VAL A 375 6.46 -29.52 18.49
C VAL A 375 6.31 -30.38 19.75
N PHE A 376 5.18 -31.10 19.88
CA PHE A 376 4.95 -32.01 21.01
C PHE A 376 5.99 -33.12 21.07
N GLU A 377 6.32 -33.78 19.95
CA GLU A 377 7.33 -34.83 19.88
C GLU A 377 8.76 -34.33 20.16
N ALA A 378 9.02 -33.05 19.90
CA ALA A 378 10.27 -32.39 20.26
C ALA A 378 10.42 -32.22 21.79
N GLY A 379 9.39 -32.53 22.58
CA GLY A 379 9.37 -32.45 24.03
C GLY A 379 9.38 -31.05 24.58
N VAL A 380 8.87 -30.07 23.82
CA VAL A 380 8.66 -28.69 24.24
C VAL A 380 7.17 -28.41 24.41
N SER A 381 6.82 -27.51 25.33
CA SER A 381 5.45 -27.12 25.57
C SER A 381 5.10 -25.91 24.70
N ASN A 382 3.99 -26.01 23.95
CA ASN A 382 3.38 -24.87 23.27
C ASN A 382 2.52 -24.12 24.29
N LEU A 383 2.97 -22.93 24.68
CA LEU A 383 2.31 -22.10 25.69
C LEU A 383 1.15 -21.30 25.10
N SER A 384 1.30 -20.84 23.85
CA SER A 384 0.29 -20.05 23.14
C SER A 384 0.52 -20.09 21.64
N THR A 385 -0.55 -20.00 20.87
CA THR A 385 -0.47 -19.91 19.40
C THR A 385 -1.46 -18.89 18.88
N VAL A 386 -1.00 -18.01 17.99
CA VAL A 386 -1.89 -17.18 17.17
C VAL A 386 -1.76 -17.61 15.72
N HIS A 387 -2.88 -17.57 15.01
CA HIS A 387 -3.01 -18.08 13.65
C HIS A 387 -3.77 -17.13 12.76
N GLN A 388 -3.37 -17.03 11.49
CA GLN A 388 -4.10 -16.31 10.47
C GLN A 388 -3.97 -17.00 9.11
N ASP A 389 -5.10 -17.32 8.50
CA ASP A 389 -5.17 -17.73 7.10
C ASP A 389 -5.14 -16.51 6.17
N PHE A 390 -4.33 -16.60 5.14
CA PHE A 390 -4.29 -15.69 4.01
C PHE A 390 -4.80 -16.46 2.77
N GLU A 391 -6.12 -16.68 2.75
CA GLU A 391 -6.80 -17.56 1.79
C GLU A 391 -6.50 -17.20 0.33
N GLU A 392 -6.42 -15.90 0.01
CA GLU A 392 -6.12 -15.39 -1.32
C GLU A 392 -4.80 -15.96 -1.88
N PHE A 393 -3.83 -16.23 -1.01
CA PHE A 393 -2.50 -16.74 -1.38
C PHE A 393 -2.29 -18.21 -1.07
N GLY A 394 -3.28 -18.89 -0.51
CA GLY A 394 -3.18 -20.29 -0.11
C GLY A 394 -2.16 -20.57 0.98
N VAL A 395 -1.82 -19.56 1.79
CA VAL A 395 -0.87 -19.68 2.91
C VAL A 395 -1.48 -19.19 4.21
N ALA A 396 -0.92 -19.65 5.32
CA ALA A 396 -1.27 -19.21 6.66
C ALA A 396 0.01 -18.82 7.42
N TYR A 397 -0.17 -18.04 8.47
CA TYR A 397 0.87 -17.65 9.40
C TYR A 397 0.51 -18.15 10.81
N ASP A 398 1.37 -18.96 11.38
CA ASP A 398 1.33 -19.35 12.78
C ASP A 398 2.47 -18.68 13.55
N LEU A 399 2.19 -18.19 14.75
CA LEU A 399 3.18 -17.74 15.71
C LEU A 399 2.95 -18.51 17.00
N LEU A 400 3.93 -19.35 17.37
CA LEU A 400 3.91 -20.20 18.56
C LEU A 400 4.85 -19.64 19.62
N ALA A 401 4.41 -19.63 20.88
CA ALA A 401 5.27 -19.42 22.04
C ALA A 401 5.59 -20.77 22.67
N LEU A 402 6.85 -21.09 22.79
CA LEU A 402 7.34 -22.34 23.35
C LEU A 402 8.07 -22.08 24.67
N ASP A 403 8.00 -23.03 25.62
CA ASP A 403 8.65 -22.94 26.93
C ASP A 403 10.19 -22.90 26.85
N ARG A 404 10.77 -23.36 25.73
CA ARG A 404 12.20 -23.34 25.44
C ARG A 404 12.47 -23.42 23.95
N PRO A 405 13.69 -23.05 23.49
CA PRO A 405 14.04 -23.12 22.09
C PRO A 405 14.18 -24.56 21.57
N LEU A 406 13.85 -24.70 20.28
CA LEU A 406 14.13 -25.90 19.50
C LEU A 406 15.54 -25.86 18.91
N SER A 407 16.20 -27.00 18.79
CA SER A 407 17.44 -27.12 18.01
C SER A 407 17.16 -27.00 16.50
N ASP A 408 18.17 -26.68 15.71
CA ASP A 408 18.07 -26.64 14.26
C ASP A 408 17.55 -27.94 13.64
N VAL A 409 17.91 -29.09 14.25
CA VAL A 409 17.42 -30.41 13.83
C VAL A 409 15.92 -30.54 14.06
N GLN A 410 15.43 -30.09 15.22
CA GLN A 410 13.99 -30.13 15.55
C GLN A 410 13.21 -29.19 14.65
N LEU A 411 13.70 -27.95 14.37
CA LEU A 411 13.08 -27.02 13.45
C LEU A 411 12.94 -27.61 12.03
N LYS A 412 13.98 -28.26 11.52
CA LYS A 412 13.94 -28.90 10.20
C LYS A 412 12.99 -30.10 10.18
N ARG A 413 12.88 -30.83 11.31
CA ARG A 413 11.98 -31.98 11.46
C ARG A 413 10.52 -31.52 11.36
N ILE A 414 10.13 -30.36 11.94
CA ILE A 414 8.78 -29.82 11.81
C ILE A 414 8.36 -29.70 10.33
N ALA A 415 9.24 -29.17 9.50
CA ALA A 415 8.95 -29.03 8.07
C ALA A 415 8.86 -30.39 7.36
N ALA A 416 9.73 -31.34 7.71
CA ALA A 416 9.74 -32.68 7.12
C ALA A 416 8.50 -33.50 7.52
N ASP A 417 8.09 -33.46 8.78
CA ASP A 417 6.90 -34.16 9.27
C ASP A 417 5.62 -33.58 8.66
N ALA A 418 5.55 -32.26 8.51
CA ALA A 418 4.45 -31.58 7.82
C ALA A 418 4.37 -32.00 6.35
N ALA A 419 5.50 -32.07 5.65
CA ALA A 419 5.58 -32.52 4.27
C ALA A 419 5.14 -33.99 4.12
N ALA A 420 5.58 -34.86 5.03
CA ALA A 420 5.20 -36.27 5.02
C ALA A 420 3.69 -36.47 5.25
N LEU A 421 3.08 -35.69 6.14
CA LEU A 421 1.63 -35.81 6.44
C LEU A 421 0.76 -35.27 5.31
N THR A 422 1.18 -34.23 4.64
CA THR A 422 0.40 -33.57 3.59
C THR A 422 0.70 -34.06 2.19
N GLY A 423 1.85 -34.73 1.99
CA GLY A 423 2.33 -35.14 0.68
C GLY A 423 2.89 -34.00 -0.19
N ASP A 424 3.13 -32.81 0.41
CA ASP A 424 3.70 -31.64 -0.28
C ASP A 424 4.99 -31.20 0.45
N GLU A 425 6.13 -31.34 -0.24
CA GLU A 425 7.44 -30.92 0.28
C GLU A 425 7.52 -29.41 0.60
N ASN A 426 6.64 -28.62 0.02
CA ASN A 426 6.57 -27.18 0.24
C ASN A 426 5.46 -26.77 1.23
N THR A 427 4.90 -27.71 1.99
CA THR A 427 3.84 -27.41 2.98
C THR A 427 4.26 -26.31 3.95
N VAL A 428 5.49 -26.35 4.47
CA VAL A 428 6.08 -25.25 5.24
C VAL A 428 6.92 -24.40 4.30
N ARG A 429 6.54 -23.14 4.12
CA ARG A 429 7.23 -22.18 3.23
C ARG A 429 8.44 -21.55 3.91
N SER A 430 8.23 -21.07 5.13
CA SER A 430 9.34 -20.56 5.96
C SER A 430 9.07 -20.83 7.44
N LEU A 431 10.18 -20.94 8.19
CA LEU A 431 10.17 -21.15 9.62
C LEU A 431 11.28 -20.32 10.24
N ARG A 432 10.95 -19.54 11.27
CA ARG A 432 11.92 -18.72 11.99
C ARG A 432 11.72 -18.82 13.49
N GLN A 433 12.80 -19.08 14.23
CA GLN A 433 12.83 -19.07 15.68
C GLN A 433 13.48 -17.79 16.19
N MET A 434 12.90 -17.20 17.23
CA MET A 434 13.39 -16.04 17.96
C MET A 434 13.41 -16.36 19.45
N LEU A 435 14.33 -15.77 20.20
CA LEU A 435 14.36 -15.88 21.66
C LEU A 435 13.78 -14.63 22.28
N VAL A 436 12.98 -14.79 23.32
CA VAL A 436 12.49 -13.70 24.17
C VAL A 436 13.60 -13.35 25.15
N GLU A 437 14.09 -12.11 25.09
CA GLU A 437 15.16 -11.55 25.94
C GLU A 437 14.62 -10.93 27.21
#